data_a785024b9a228f86e032a5ae3c96c758
#
_entry.id   a785024b9a228f86e032a5ae3c96c758
#
_cell.length_a   1.000
_cell.length_b   1.000
_cell.length_c   1.000
_cell.angle_alpha   90.00
_cell.angle_beta   90.00
_cell.angle_gamma   90.00
#
_symmetry.space_group_name_H-M   'P 1'
#
loop_
_entity.id
_entity.type
_entity.pdbx_description
1 polymer ?
#
loop_
_entity_poly.entity_id
_entity_poly.type
_entity_poly.pdbx_seq_one_letter_code
_entity_poly.pdbx_strand_id
1 'polypeptide(L)'
;MVDVFEFKDNPATQKDFDVRQLKNGVYLSHFLFPKVEKVMDKMCLLRSLKSHEQVHFRGQYYVQTGRQMNLAFAKEIPAVGSVIAAELESRRRPTDTFPTYVSFNLEKGAAGALATGFLPARYSVFDMDPQAALKGMALDKKAIELVEERWRLLEALRKAEAPRMASFGSEMKTFENFSDTAHQLIGDSRWPEAFQISEADKARYGKTSVGLSCALARNLLMQDAGTRYVHVCHPGWDHHVRIWDRGAASNHYKLIEEFDPAFSSLLEDLGKIPSKVTPGKTLLDETLVVAMSEFGRTVGDLNHMKGRDHYNNCFPAMFAGAGVKGGLVLGRTNSDGSKCEDTGWNKKEQPRIENVVATMYSALGIDWGKEVHGLPSGRTYKYVDELGANGFIPTDEIATIYG
;
A
#
# COMPACT_ATOMS: atom_id res chain seq x y z
N MET A 1 12.63 -1.26 12.34
CA MET A 1 11.54 -1.52 13.30
C MET A 1 11.92 -2.48 14.44
N VAL A 2 13.19 -2.76 14.63
CA VAL A 2 13.69 -3.63 15.73
C VAL A 2 13.28 -3.10 17.10
N ASP A 3 13.15 -1.79 17.26
CA ASP A 3 12.72 -1.16 18.52
C ASP A 3 11.20 -1.07 18.68
N VAL A 4 10.42 -1.52 17.70
CA VAL A 4 9.01 -1.18 17.60
C VAL A 4 8.11 -2.42 17.64
N PHE A 5 8.51 -3.52 16.99
CA PHE A 5 7.70 -4.74 16.88
C PHE A 5 8.28 -5.98 17.54
N GLU A 6 9.54 -6.00 17.89
CA GLU A 6 10.13 -7.12 18.62
C GLU A 6 11.29 -6.61 19.45
N PHE A 7 10.97 -6.30 20.69
CA PHE A 7 11.99 -5.94 21.66
C PHE A 7 12.67 -7.21 22.15
N LYS A 8 13.85 -7.43 21.63
CA LYS A 8 14.88 -8.22 22.30
C LYS A 8 15.61 -7.30 23.26
N ASP A 9 16.41 -7.85 24.17
CA ASP A 9 17.26 -7.07 25.04
C ASP A 9 18.13 -6.12 24.21
N ASN A 10 17.63 -4.92 24.00
CA ASN A 10 18.21 -3.91 23.16
C ASN A 10 18.57 -2.71 24.03
N PRO A 11 19.87 -2.31 24.08
CA PRO A 11 20.32 -1.16 24.88
C PRO A 11 19.61 0.16 24.52
N ALA A 12 19.06 0.24 23.30
CA ALA A 12 18.32 1.41 22.84
C ALA A 12 16.83 1.41 23.27
N THR A 13 16.34 0.32 23.87
CA THR A 13 14.98 0.26 24.39
C THR A 13 14.78 1.26 25.52
N GLN A 14 13.85 2.17 25.36
CA GLN A 14 13.56 3.18 26.37
C GLN A 14 12.81 2.55 27.56
N LYS A 15 13.09 3.02 28.78
CA LYS A 15 12.49 2.47 30.01
C LYS A 15 10.99 2.57 30.08
N ASP A 16 10.40 3.53 29.38
CA ASP A 16 8.96 3.81 29.33
C ASP A 16 8.21 3.02 28.27
N PHE A 17 8.86 2.16 27.50
CA PHE A 17 8.18 1.39 26.43
C PHE A 17 7.20 0.34 26.96
N ASP A 18 7.30 -0.07 28.21
CA ASP A 18 6.40 -1.07 28.81
C ASP A 18 6.25 -2.32 27.90
N VAL A 19 7.38 -2.96 27.60
CA VAL A 19 7.42 -4.11 26.71
C VAL A 19 6.82 -5.33 27.38
N ARG A 20 5.85 -5.96 26.73
CA ARG A 20 5.13 -7.14 27.23
C ARG A 20 5.17 -8.26 26.21
N GLN A 21 5.23 -9.50 26.68
CA GLN A 21 5.05 -10.67 25.84
C GLN A 21 3.57 -10.94 25.62
N LEU A 22 3.15 -10.98 24.36
CA LEU A 22 1.80 -11.33 23.97
C LEU A 22 1.60 -12.85 23.92
N LYS A 23 0.34 -13.30 23.86
CA LYS A 23 -0.02 -14.74 23.83
C LYS A 23 0.62 -15.52 22.68
N ASN A 24 0.89 -14.86 21.56
CA ASN A 24 1.56 -15.44 20.39
C ASN A 24 3.10 -15.40 20.49
N GLY A 25 3.66 -15.01 21.63
CA GLY A 25 5.08 -14.98 21.88
C GLY A 25 5.83 -13.72 21.40
N VAL A 26 5.13 -12.77 20.77
CA VAL A 26 5.71 -11.49 20.35
C VAL A 26 5.89 -10.57 21.55
N TYR A 27 7.02 -9.91 21.62
CA TYR A 27 7.25 -8.82 22.57
C TYR A 27 6.87 -7.51 21.91
N LEU A 28 5.91 -6.79 22.48
CA LEU A 28 5.40 -5.53 21.96
C LEU A 28 5.37 -4.47 23.07
N SER A 29 5.66 -3.23 22.69
CA SER A 29 5.51 -2.11 23.60
C SER A 29 4.02 -1.77 23.77
N HIS A 30 3.49 -1.97 24.96
CA HIS A 30 2.12 -1.58 25.30
C HIS A 30 1.95 -0.05 25.28
N PHE A 31 3.00 0.69 25.62
CA PHE A 31 2.99 2.15 25.57
C PHE A 31 2.92 2.69 24.12
N LEU A 32 3.69 2.10 23.22
CA LEU A 32 3.74 2.56 21.81
C LEU A 32 2.55 2.08 20.99
N PHE A 33 2.08 0.85 21.24
CA PHE A 33 1.07 0.17 20.42
C PHE A 33 -0.15 -0.33 21.23
N PRO A 34 -0.80 0.53 22.03
CA PRO A 34 -1.91 0.11 22.87
C PRO A 34 -3.15 -0.35 22.11
N LYS A 35 -3.25 0.02 20.80
CA LYS A 35 -4.39 -0.37 19.95
C LYS A 35 -4.03 -1.51 19.00
N VAL A 36 -2.86 -1.49 18.38
CA VAL A 36 -2.35 -2.60 17.54
C VAL A 36 -2.28 -3.89 18.37
N GLU A 37 -1.88 -3.82 19.63
CA GLU A 37 -1.90 -4.98 20.55
C GLU A 37 -3.26 -5.71 20.55
N LYS A 38 -4.37 -4.96 20.51
CA LYS A 38 -5.73 -5.50 20.56
C LYS A 38 -6.20 -6.17 19.27
N VAL A 39 -5.51 -5.95 18.17
CA VAL A 39 -5.82 -6.54 16.87
C VAL A 39 -4.75 -7.50 16.36
N MET A 40 -3.77 -7.84 17.22
CA MET A 40 -2.72 -8.80 16.86
C MET A 40 -3.27 -10.20 16.52
N ASP A 41 -4.42 -10.57 17.06
CA ASP A 41 -5.14 -11.81 16.75
C ASP A 41 -5.74 -11.83 15.34
N LYS A 42 -5.82 -10.69 14.65
CA LYS A 42 -6.34 -10.54 13.28
C LYS A 42 -5.25 -10.54 12.21
N MET A 43 -3.98 -10.53 12.60
CA MET A 43 -2.88 -10.38 11.66
C MET A 43 -1.82 -11.47 11.81
N CYS A 44 -1.10 -11.72 10.72
CA CYS A 44 0.15 -12.46 10.69
C CYS A 44 1.32 -11.47 10.69
N LEU A 45 2.28 -11.66 11.58
CA LEU A 45 3.53 -10.91 11.62
C LEU A 45 4.65 -11.73 10.99
N LEU A 46 5.15 -11.33 9.84
CA LEU A 46 6.34 -11.88 9.21
C LEU A 46 7.55 -11.03 9.58
N ARG A 47 8.57 -11.62 10.21
CA ARG A 47 9.73 -10.90 10.78
C ARG A 47 11.02 -11.01 9.97
N SER A 48 10.96 -11.66 8.83
CA SER A 48 12.12 -12.12 8.07
C SER A 48 12.25 -11.52 6.67
N LEU A 49 11.49 -10.47 6.34
CA LEU A 49 11.63 -9.82 5.04
C LEU A 49 13.04 -9.28 4.83
N LYS A 50 13.52 -9.42 3.61
CA LYS A 50 14.78 -8.86 3.13
C LYS A 50 14.52 -7.94 1.94
N SER A 51 15.24 -6.82 1.86
CA SER A 51 15.24 -5.93 0.72
C SER A 51 16.53 -6.02 -0.08
N HIS A 52 16.49 -5.71 -1.35
CA HIS A 52 17.66 -5.49 -2.18
C HIS A 52 18.21 -4.06 -2.05
N GLU A 53 17.39 -3.14 -1.55
CA GLU A 53 17.69 -1.72 -1.57
C GLU A 53 17.96 -1.18 -0.17
N GLN A 54 18.76 -0.11 -0.11
CA GLN A 54 19.08 0.64 1.11
C GLN A 54 18.96 2.15 0.90
N VAL A 55 18.37 2.59 -0.21
CA VAL A 55 18.15 4.00 -0.54
C VAL A 55 16.67 4.22 -0.78
N HIS A 56 16.05 5.20 -0.13
CA HIS A 56 14.60 5.40 -0.14
C HIS A 56 14.00 5.48 -1.53
N PHE A 57 14.55 6.27 -2.44
CA PHE A 57 14.04 6.38 -3.80
C PHE A 57 13.97 5.01 -4.50
N ARG A 58 15.05 4.23 -4.43
CA ARG A 58 15.12 2.90 -5.04
C ARG A 58 14.26 1.89 -4.29
N GLY A 59 14.24 1.96 -2.95
CA GLY A 59 13.43 1.09 -2.10
C GLY A 59 11.94 1.29 -2.32
N GLN A 60 11.48 2.54 -2.41
CA GLN A 60 10.07 2.84 -2.70
C GLN A 60 9.66 2.49 -4.12
N TYR A 61 10.57 2.66 -5.10
CA TYR A 61 10.36 2.11 -6.44
C TYR A 61 10.17 0.59 -6.37
N TYR A 62 11.02 -0.10 -5.61
CA TYR A 62 10.96 -1.54 -5.44
C TYR A 62 9.64 -2.00 -4.80
N VAL A 63 9.16 -1.32 -3.75
CA VAL A 63 7.84 -1.62 -3.14
C VAL A 63 6.71 -1.42 -4.14
N GLN A 64 6.76 -0.35 -4.94
CA GLN A 64 5.71 -0.04 -5.89
C GLN A 64 5.70 -0.94 -7.14
N THR A 65 6.82 -1.59 -7.48
CA THR A 65 6.95 -2.37 -8.74
C THR A 65 7.23 -3.86 -8.51
N GLY A 66 7.62 -4.27 -7.30
CA GLY A 66 8.14 -5.61 -7.03
C GLY A 66 9.48 -5.89 -7.72
N ARG A 67 10.24 -4.85 -8.13
CA ARG A 67 11.48 -4.99 -8.90
C ARG A 67 12.55 -4.03 -8.46
N GLN A 68 13.80 -4.48 -8.51
CA GLN A 68 14.94 -3.60 -8.39
C GLN A 68 14.95 -2.57 -9.53
N MET A 69 15.30 -1.33 -9.19
CA MET A 69 15.39 -0.27 -10.18
C MET A 69 16.57 -0.47 -11.13
N ASN A 70 16.29 -0.54 -12.42
CA ASN A 70 17.26 -0.38 -13.48
C ASN A 70 16.93 0.88 -14.28
N LEU A 71 17.77 1.90 -14.20
CA LEU A 71 17.51 3.22 -14.79
C LEU A 71 17.29 3.18 -16.31
N ALA A 72 17.87 2.19 -17.01
CA ALA A 72 17.74 2.08 -18.46
C ALA A 72 16.28 1.83 -18.90
N PHE A 73 15.46 1.20 -18.09
CA PHE A 73 14.07 0.85 -18.40
C PHE A 73 13.09 1.03 -17.24
N ALA A 74 13.48 1.75 -16.20
CA ALA A 74 12.63 1.98 -15.04
C ALA A 74 11.27 2.61 -15.41
N LYS A 75 11.25 3.47 -16.43
CA LYS A 75 10.02 4.11 -16.93
C LYS A 75 9.08 3.16 -17.67
N GLU A 76 9.57 2.01 -18.13
CA GLU A 76 8.77 0.99 -18.83
C GLU A 76 8.06 0.06 -17.83
N ILE A 77 8.51 0.00 -16.58
CA ILE A 77 7.98 -0.90 -15.57
C ILE A 77 6.72 -0.30 -14.93
N PRO A 78 5.57 -1.00 -14.97
CA PRO A 78 4.35 -0.55 -14.32
C PRO A 78 4.41 -0.70 -12.81
N ALA A 79 3.71 0.17 -12.09
CA ALA A 79 3.43 -0.04 -10.68
C ALA A 79 2.52 -1.27 -10.48
N VAL A 80 2.65 -1.96 -9.33
CA VAL A 80 1.81 -3.10 -8.93
C VAL A 80 0.33 -2.77 -9.04
N GLY A 81 -0.09 -1.60 -8.54
CA GLY A 81 -1.49 -1.15 -8.64
C GLY A 81 -1.96 -0.95 -10.08
N SER A 82 -1.08 -0.54 -10.99
CA SER A 82 -1.41 -0.43 -12.44
C SER A 82 -1.58 -1.80 -13.08
N VAL A 83 -0.75 -2.79 -12.71
CA VAL A 83 -0.92 -4.19 -13.15
C VAL A 83 -2.25 -4.74 -12.64
N ILE A 84 -2.56 -4.54 -11.37
CA ILE A 84 -3.84 -4.96 -10.77
C ILE A 84 -5.02 -4.32 -11.52
N ALA A 85 -4.94 -3.02 -11.82
CA ALA A 85 -6.00 -2.33 -12.54
C ALA A 85 -6.19 -2.90 -13.96
N ALA A 86 -5.10 -3.23 -14.66
CA ALA A 86 -5.16 -3.82 -15.99
C ALA A 86 -5.72 -5.25 -15.97
N GLU A 87 -5.29 -6.08 -15.03
CA GLU A 87 -5.74 -7.48 -14.92
C GLU A 87 -7.20 -7.61 -14.49
N LEU A 88 -7.68 -6.69 -13.65
CA LEU A 88 -9.06 -6.71 -13.17
C LEU A 88 -10.03 -5.96 -14.08
N GLU A 89 -9.56 -5.32 -15.16
CA GLU A 89 -10.42 -4.56 -16.07
C GLU A 89 -11.59 -5.38 -16.62
N SER A 90 -11.33 -6.62 -17.05
CA SER A 90 -12.37 -7.51 -17.58
C SER A 90 -13.40 -7.98 -16.53
N ARG A 91 -13.09 -7.80 -15.25
CA ARG A 91 -13.95 -8.14 -14.12
C ARG A 91 -14.78 -6.96 -13.60
N ARG A 92 -14.61 -5.77 -14.19
CA ARG A 92 -15.37 -4.57 -13.79
C ARG A 92 -16.84 -4.71 -14.20
N ARG A 93 -17.70 -4.32 -13.28
CA ARG A 93 -19.14 -4.25 -13.52
C ARG A 93 -19.52 -2.91 -14.15
N PRO A 94 -20.61 -2.77 -14.86
CA PRO A 94 -21.12 -1.47 -15.36
C PRO A 94 -21.30 -0.43 -14.25
N THR A 95 -21.50 -0.87 -13.01
CA THR A 95 -21.64 -0.02 -11.81
C THR A 95 -20.31 0.35 -11.16
N ASP A 96 -19.18 -0.14 -11.67
CA ASP A 96 -17.85 0.14 -11.14
C ASP A 96 -17.29 1.42 -11.77
N THR A 97 -17.61 2.57 -11.18
CA THR A 97 -17.22 3.90 -11.64
C THR A 97 -15.93 4.42 -11.01
N PHE A 98 -15.56 3.89 -9.83
CA PHE A 98 -14.36 4.35 -9.12
C PHE A 98 -13.08 3.83 -9.77
N PRO A 99 -11.96 4.58 -9.68
CA PRO A 99 -10.65 4.09 -10.11
C PRO A 99 -10.31 2.78 -9.39
N THR A 100 -9.80 1.81 -10.14
CA THR A 100 -9.36 0.53 -9.58
C THR A 100 -8.17 0.71 -8.64
N TYR A 101 -7.26 1.62 -8.98
CA TYR A 101 -6.08 1.95 -8.20
C TYR A 101 -6.16 3.38 -7.65
N VAL A 102 -6.29 3.48 -6.33
CA VAL A 102 -6.30 4.73 -5.57
C VAL A 102 -5.11 4.76 -4.61
N SER A 103 -4.53 5.92 -4.38
CA SER A 103 -3.52 6.08 -3.34
C SER A 103 -3.72 7.36 -2.53
N PHE A 104 -3.10 7.38 -1.35
CA PHE A 104 -3.06 8.53 -0.49
C PHE A 104 -1.62 8.87 -0.11
N ASN A 105 -1.20 10.10 -0.38
CA ASN A 105 0.14 10.64 -0.09
C ASN A 105 1.30 9.93 -0.81
N LEU A 106 1.07 9.21 -1.89
CA LEU A 106 2.14 8.50 -2.59
C LEU A 106 3.16 9.49 -3.18
N GLU A 107 2.71 10.64 -3.67
CA GLU A 107 3.55 11.75 -4.14
C GLU A 107 4.46 12.34 -3.04
N LYS A 108 4.13 12.15 -1.76
CA LYS A 108 4.99 12.57 -0.64
C LYS A 108 6.12 11.59 -0.34
N GLY A 109 6.11 10.42 -0.95
CA GLY A 109 7.19 9.44 -0.88
C GLY A 109 8.41 9.86 -1.71
N ALA A 110 9.57 9.29 -1.41
CA ALA A 110 10.81 9.62 -2.12
C ALA A 110 10.81 9.25 -3.61
N ALA A 111 10.03 8.22 -4.00
CA ALA A 111 9.88 7.84 -5.40
C ALA A 111 8.70 8.53 -6.10
N GLY A 112 7.81 9.18 -5.34
CA GLY A 112 6.55 9.68 -5.84
C GLY A 112 5.59 8.59 -6.32
N ALA A 113 4.53 8.97 -7.00
CA ALA A 113 3.65 8.05 -7.69
C ALA A 113 4.27 7.61 -9.02
N LEU A 114 4.43 6.30 -9.22
CA LEU A 114 5.02 5.78 -10.45
C LEU A 114 4.00 5.74 -11.59
N ALA A 115 4.51 5.91 -12.79
CA ALA A 115 3.72 5.82 -14.02
C ALA A 115 3.28 4.37 -14.32
N THR A 116 2.41 4.23 -15.31
CA THR A 116 1.86 2.92 -15.74
C THR A 116 2.85 2.04 -16.50
N GLY A 117 4.07 2.52 -16.71
CA GLY A 117 5.05 1.83 -17.54
C GLY A 117 4.56 1.62 -18.98
N PHE A 118 4.62 0.39 -19.47
CA PHE A 118 4.12 0.04 -20.80
C PHE A 118 2.58 -0.08 -20.87
N LEU A 119 1.89 -0.06 -19.73
CA LEU A 119 0.43 -0.17 -19.70
C LEU A 119 -0.24 1.14 -20.12
N PRO A 120 -1.46 1.09 -20.68
CA PRO A 120 -2.25 2.29 -20.97
C PRO A 120 -2.43 3.22 -19.77
N ALA A 121 -2.40 4.53 -20.01
CA ALA A 121 -2.49 5.56 -18.97
C ALA A 121 -3.79 5.49 -18.12
N ARG A 122 -4.87 4.90 -18.63
CA ARG A 122 -6.11 4.69 -17.87
C ARG A 122 -5.93 3.83 -16.60
N TYR A 123 -4.83 3.09 -16.49
CA TYR A 123 -4.47 2.30 -15.33
C TYR A 123 -3.56 3.05 -14.34
N SER A 124 -3.41 4.36 -14.53
CA SER A 124 -2.66 5.22 -13.61
C SER A 124 -3.29 5.22 -12.22
N VAL A 125 -2.44 5.44 -11.24
CA VAL A 125 -2.89 5.70 -9.88
C VAL A 125 -3.70 7.00 -9.82
N PHE A 126 -4.76 6.99 -8.99
CA PHE A 126 -5.44 8.20 -8.57
C PHE A 126 -4.92 8.58 -7.18
N ASP A 127 -3.84 9.38 -7.13
CA ASP A 127 -3.21 9.80 -5.87
C ASP A 127 -3.84 11.07 -5.31
N MET A 128 -4.05 11.09 -4.00
CA MET A 128 -4.69 12.19 -3.30
C MET A 128 -3.98 12.54 -1.99
N ASP A 129 -3.93 13.83 -1.69
CA ASP A 129 -3.76 14.28 -0.32
C ASP A 129 -5.10 14.11 0.43
N PRO A 130 -5.16 13.36 1.55
CA PRO A 130 -6.42 13.05 2.20
C PRO A 130 -7.12 14.28 2.77
N GLN A 131 -6.38 15.32 3.19
CA GLN A 131 -6.99 16.55 3.69
C GLN A 131 -7.57 17.41 2.57
N ALA A 132 -6.90 17.45 1.43
CA ALA A 132 -7.41 18.12 0.24
C ALA A 132 -8.65 17.38 -0.32
N ALA A 133 -8.61 16.04 -0.34
CA ALA A 133 -9.74 15.22 -0.77
C ALA A 133 -11.01 15.47 0.06
N LEU A 134 -10.89 15.57 1.38
CA LEU A 134 -12.03 15.88 2.26
C LEU A 134 -12.66 17.26 2.00
N LYS A 135 -11.91 18.19 1.41
CA LYS A 135 -12.41 19.56 1.13
C LYS A 135 -12.99 19.71 -0.28
N GLY A 136 -12.53 18.89 -1.24
CA GLY A 136 -12.73 19.14 -2.66
C GLY A 136 -13.65 18.16 -3.39
N MET A 137 -14.12 17.08 -2.74
CA MET A 137 -14.87 16.04 -3.46
C MET A 137 -16.38 16.27 -3.56
N ALA A 138 -16.93 17.24 -2.84
CA ALA A 138 -18.33 17.61 -2.96
C ALA A 138 -18.49 18.80 -3.91
N LEU A 139 -19.10 18.59 -5.07
CA LEU A 139 -19.52 19.68 -5.96
C LEU A 139 -20.94 20.13 -5.57
N ASP A 140 -21.17 21.44 -5.61
CA ASP A 140 -22.52 21.95 -5.48
C ASP A 140 -23.36 21.67 -6.76
N LYS A 141 -24.69 21.81 -6.66
CA LYS A 141 -25.61 21.51 -7.76
C LYS A 141 -25.28 22.33 -9.02
N LYS A 142 -24.92 23.61 -8.85
CA LYS A 142 -24.60 24.51 -9.97
C LYS A 142 -23.31 24.07 -10.68
N ALA A 143 -22.31 23.63 -9.92
CA ALA A 143 -21.08 23.11 -10.48
C ALA A 143 -21.35 21.81 -11.28
N ILE A 144 -22.20 20.91 -10.79
CA ILE A 144 -22.59 19.68 -11.50
C ILE A 144 -23.32 20.04 -12.80
N GLU A 145 -24.29 20.94 -12.78
CA GLU A 145 -25.01 21.40 -13.97
C GLU A 145 -24.05 21.95 -15.03
N LEU A 146 -23.07 22.77 -14.60
CA LEU A 146 -22.05 23.31 -15.50
C LEU A 146 -21.13 22.23 -16.11
N VAL A 147 -20.78 21.21 -15.33
CA VAL A 147 -20.00 20.06 -15.83
C VAL A 147 -20.81 19.33 -16.90
N GLU A 148 -22.10 19.07 -16.68
CA GLU A 148 -22.96 18.40 -17.64
C GLU A 148 -23.12 19.20 -18.94
N GLU A 149 -23.25 20.52 -18.88
CA GLU A 149 -23.29 21.38 -20.07
C GLU A 149 -21.97 21.31 -20.87
N ARG A 150 -20.85 21.38 -20.17
CA ARG A 150 -19.53 21.26 -20.81
C ARG A 150 -19.29 19.88 -21.39
N TRP A 151 -19.80 18.86 -20.74
CA TRP A 151 -19.70 17.48 -21.23
C TRP A 151 -20.46 17.31 -22.54
N ARG A 152 -21.70 17.80 -22.62
CA ARG A 152 -22.48 17.77 -23.87
C ARG A 152 -21.79 18.48 -25.02
N LEU A 153 -21.17 19.63 -24.73
CA LEU A 153 -20.37 20.36 -25.73
C LEU A 153 -19.15 19.55 -26.17
N LEU A 154 -18.42 18.94 -25.23
CA LEU A 154 -17.27 18.10 -25.54
C LEU A 154 -17.67 16.90 -26.43
N GLU A 155 -18.75 16.22 -26.11
CA GLU A 155 -19.30 15.12 -26.92
C GLU A 155 -19.67 15.57 -28.35
N ALA A 156 -20.30 16.73 -28.46
CA ALA A 156 -20.63 17.31 -29.79
C ALA A 156 -19.35 17.62 -30.60
N LEU A 157 -18.33 18.18 -29.96
CA LEU A 157 -17.05 18.45 -30.58
C LEU A 157 -16.32 17.16 -30.99
N ARG A 158 -16.28 16.14 -30.11
CA ARG A 158 -15.70 14.84 -30.43
C ARG A 158 -16.35 14.22 -31.66
N LYS A 159 -17.67 14.28 -31.75
CA LYS A 159 -18.42 13.76 -32.91
C LYS A 159 -18.13 14.54 -34.18
N ALA A 160 -18.09 15.88 -34.12
CA ALA A 160 -17.83 16.74 -35.27
C ALA A 160 -16.39 16.61 -35.79
N GLU A 161 -15.42 16.48 -34.91
CA GLU A 161 -13.99 16.48 -35.24
C GLU A 161 -13.36 15.08 -35.20
N ALA A 162 -14.17 14.01 -35.15
CA ALA A 162 -13.70 12.65 -34.99
C ALA A 162 -12.50 12.23 -35.90
N PRO A 163 -12.52 12.54 -37.24
CA PRO A 163 -11.39 12.20 -38.08
C PRO A 163 -10.10 12.95 -37.73
N ARG A 164 -10.22 14.21 -37.31
CA ARG A 164 -9.08 15.04 -36.89
C ARG A 164 -8.57 14.56 -35.52
N MET A 165 -9.44 14.25 -34.58
CA MET A 165 -9.06 13.75 -33.27
C MET A 165 -8.34 12.40 -33.36
N ALA A 166 -8.79 11.51 -34.26
CA ALA A 166 -8.11 10.23 -34.51
C ALA A 166 -6.66 10.40 -35.01
N SER A 167 -6.35 11.50 -35.68
CA SER A 167 -4.98 11.77 -36.17
C SER A 167 -3.97 12.04 -35.04
N PHE A 168 -4.41 12.41 -33.87
CA PHE A 168 -3.56 12.58 -32.67
C PHE A 168 -3.21 11.26 -31.98
N GLY A 169 -3.74 10.12 -32.44
CA GLY A 169 -3.35 8.79 -32.02
C GLY A 169 -3.64 8.48 -30.53
N SER A 170 -2.66 7.86 -29.86
CA SER A 170 -2.82 7.37 -28.48
C SER A 170 -3.02 8.47 -27.45
N GLU A 171 -2.47 9.66 -27.67
CA GLU A 171 -2.60 10.78 -26.73
C GLU A 171 -4.05 11.26 -26.63
N MET A 172 -4.73 11.39 -27.76
CA MET A 172 -6.15 11.74 -27.77
C MET A 172 -7.00 10.68 -27.09
N LYS A 173 -6.75 9.41 -27.37
CA LYS A 173 -7.46 8.30 -26.71
C LYS A 173 -7.24 8.29 -25.19
N THR A 174 -6.04 8.64 -24.76
CA THR A 174 -5.73 8.82 -23.34
C THR A 174 -6.56 9.95 -22.71
N PHE A 175 -6.60 11.11 -23.38
CA PHE A 175 -7.41 12.25 -22.93
C PHE A 175 -8.91 11.90 -22.87
N GLU A 176 -9.45 11.22 -23.87
CA GLU A 176 -10.84 10.76 -23.88
C GLU A 176 -11.12 9.84 -22.68
N ASN A 177 -10.28 8.83 -22.44
CA ASN A 177 -10.44 7.91 -21.34
C ASN A 177 -10.45 8.63 -19.97
N PHE A 178 -9.55 9.58 -19.75
CA PHE A 178 -9.51 10.36 -18.50
C PHE A 178 -10.73 11.25 -18.36
N SER A 179 -11.16 11.90 -19.43
CA SER A 179 -12.35 12.75 -19.43
C SER A 179 -13.63 11.96 -19.11
N ASP A 180 -13.77 10.78 -19.72
CA ASP A 180 -14.91 9.88 -19.50
C ASP A 180 -14.94 9.39 -18.06
N THR A 181 -13.79 8.97 -17.51
CA THR A 181 -13.66 8.55 -16.12
C THR A 181 -14.01 9.69 -15.16
N ALA A 182 -13.52 10.90 -15.42
CA ALA A 182 -13.81 12.05 -14.58
C ALA A 182 -15.30 12.40 -14.59
N HIS A 183 -15.95 12.35 -15.76
CA HIS A 183 -17.37 12.61 -15.89
C HIS A 183 -18.20 11.55 -15.13
N GLN A 184 -17.86 10.27 -15.25
CA GLN A 184 -18.52 9.18 -14.51
C GLN A 184 -18.37 9.36 -12.99
N LEU A 185 -17.20 9.75 -12.50
CA LEU A 185 -16.97 9.99 -11.08
C LEU A 185 -17.80 11.16 -10.55
N ILE A 186 -17.89 12.27 -11.31
CA ILE A 186 -18.68 13.46 -10.92
C ILE A 186 -20.16 13.12 -10.85
N GLY A 187 -20.64 12.27 -11.74
CA GLY A 187 -22.04 11.82 -11.76
C GLY A 187 -22.41 10.77 -10.70
N ASP A 188 -21.43 10.17 -10.03
CA ASP A 188 -21.69 9.11 -9.04
C ASP A 188 -21.75 9.67 -7.61
N SER A 189 -22.94 9.66 -7.01
CA SER A 189 -23.14 10.15 -5.63
C SER A 189 -22.31 9.41 -4.57
N ARG A 190 -21.92 8.16 -4.82
CA ARG A 190 -21.10 7.36 -3.91
C ARG A 190 -19.68 7.93 -3.78
N TRP A 191 -19.19 8.64 -4.83
CA TRP A 191 -17.87 9.22 -4.80
C TRP A 191 -17.71 10.28 -3.71
N PRO A 192 -18.50 11.38 -3.65
CA PRO A 192 -18.43 12.31 -2.55
C PRO A 192 -18.80 11.71 -1.19
N GLU A 193 -19.68 10.70 -1.12
CA GLU A 193 -19.99 9.98 0.12
C GLU A 193 -18.77 9.26 0.70
N ALA A 194 -17.92 8.65 -0.15
CA ALA A 194 -16.70 7.97 0.28
C ALA A 194 -15.71 8.92 0.99
N PHE A 195 -15.79 10.22 0.71
CA PHE A 195 -14.92 11.24 1.31
C PHE A 195 -15.54 11.94 2.54
N GLN A 196 -16.61 11.40 3.08
CA GLN A 196 -17.16 11.86 4.36
C GLN A 196 -16.60 11.04 5.51
N ILE A 197 -15.95 11.70 6.47
CA ILE A 197 -15.44 11.08 7.69
C ILE A 197 -16.11 11.77 8.88
N SER A 198 -16.79 10.99 9.73
CA SER A 198 -17.42 11.48 10.95
C SER A 198 -16.38 11.96 11.96
N GLU A 199 -16.75 12.87 12.86
CA GLU A 199 -15.85 13.27 13.96
C GLU A 199 -15.51 12.11 14.89
N ALA A 200 -16.43 11.13 15.04
CA ALA A 200 -16.16 9.90 15.78
C ALA A 200 -15.05 9.06 15.11
N ASP A 201 -15.09 8.94 13.78
CA ASP A 201 -14.03 8.23 13.04
C ASP A 201 -12.71 9.00 13.09
N LYS A 202 -12.72 10.33 12.95
CA LYS A 202 -11.52 11.16 13.10
C LYS A 202 -10.89 10.99 14.49
N ALA A 203 -11.70 10.81 15.53
CA ALA A 203 -11.22 10.55 16.89
C ALA A 203 -10.61 9.15 17.03
N ARG A 204 -11.15 8.13 16.35
CA ARG A 204 -10.67 6.74 16.39
C ARG A 204 -9.42 6.52 15.55
N TYR A 205 -9.42 6.98 14.31
CA TYR A 205 -8.31 6.81 13.36
C TYR A 205 -7.16 7.80 13.59
N GLY A 206 -7.43 8.91 14.28
CA GLY A 206 -6.56 10.08 14.37
C GLY A 206 -6.85 11.10 13.25
N LYS A 207 -6.59 12.39 13.55
CA LYS A 207 -6.76 13.52 12.60
C LYS A 207 -5.53 13.74 11.72
N THR A 208 -4.60 12.80 11.74
CA THR A 208 -3.35 12.83 10.98
C THR A 208 -3.57 12.37 9.54
N SER A 209 -2.61 12.65 8.68
CA SER A 209 -2.70 12.27 7.28
C SER A 209 -2.92 10.76 7.09
N VAL A 210 -2.18 9.90 7.82
CA VAL A 210 -2.34 8.45 7.75
C VAL A 210 -3.69 7.99 8.33
N GLY A 211 -4.15 8.60 9.43
CA GLY A 211 -5.45 8.29 10.03
C GLY A 211 -6.60 8.55 9.05
N LEU A 212 -6.60 9.74 8.43
CA LEU A 212 -7.58 10.09 7.40
C LEU A 212 -7.49 9.18 6.19
N SER A 213 -6.27 8.84 5.72
CA SER A 213 -6.06 7.93 4.60
C SER A 213 -6.64 6.55 4.84
N CYS A 214 -6.43 5.97 6.03
CA CYS A 214 -6.99 4.67 6.40
C CYS A 214 -8.53 4.71 6.49
N ALA A 215 -9.11 5.78 7.03
CA ALA A 215 -10.56 5.96 7.06
C ALA A 215 -11.16 6.10 5.65
N LEU A 216 -10.51 6.85 4.76
CA LEU A 216 -10.91 6.98 3.35
C LEU A 216 -10.76 5.66 2.58
N ALA A 217 -9.68 4.91 2.81
CA ALA A 217 -9.50 3.58 2.24
C ALA A 217 -10.67 2.65 2.61
N ARG A 218 -11.04 2.60 3.91
CA ARG A 218 -12.23 1.87 4.37
C ARG A 218 -13.48 2.32 3.62
N ASN A 219 -13.72 3.62 3.53
CA ASN A 219 -14.91 4.16 2.88
C ASN A 219 -14.98 3.79 1.39
N LEU A 220 -13.87 3.90 0.64
CA LEU A 220 -13.80 3.50 -0.76
C LEU A 220 -14.16 2.01 -0.94
N LEU A 221 -13.60 1.14 -0.09
CA LEU A 221 -13.91 -0.30 -0.12
C LEU A 221 -15.38 -0.57 0.23
N MET A 222 -15.94 0.17 1.20
CA MET A 222 -17.38 0.06 1.57
C MET A 222 -18.30 0.38 0.43
N GLN A 223 -17.95 1.28 -0.48
CA GLN A 223 -18.81 1.62 -1.63
C GLN A 223 -18.94 0.45 -2.61
N ASP A 224 -17.94 -0.42 -2.71
CA ASP A 224 -17.89 -1.52 -3.69
C ASP A 224 -18.18 -1.02 -5.11
N ALA A 225 -17.54 0.10 -5.47
CA ALA A 225 -17.79 0.82 -6.72
C ALA A 225 -16.64 0.71 -7.72
N GLY A 226 -15.74 -0.27 -7.57
CA GLY A 226 -14.67 -0.55 -8.54
C GLY A 226 -13.24 -0.40 -8.02
N THR A 227 -13.02 0.24 -6.87
CA THR A 227 -11.68 0.28 -6.25
C THR A 227 -11.29 -1.11 -5.74
N ARG A 228 -10.12 -1.59 -6.15
CA ARG A 228 -9.59 -2.93 -5.80
C ARG A 228 -8.19 -2.87 -5.17
N TYR A 229 -7.49 -1.76 -5.32
CA TYR A 229 -6.18 -1.56 -4.71
C TYR A 229 -6.07 -0.16 -4.15
N VAL A 230 -5.78 -0.05 -2.86
CA VAL A 230 -5.55 1.23 -2.18
C VAL A 230 -4.15 1.23 -1.58
N HIS A 231 -3.33 2.21 -1.97
CA HIS A 231 -1.98 2.39 -1.44
C HIS A 231 -1.95 3.59 -0.48
N VAL A 232 -1.69 3.35 0.78
CA VAL A 232 -1.52 4.41 1.79
C VAL A 232 -0.04 4.60 2.09
N CYS A 233 0.49 5.79 1.82
CA CYS A 233 1.86 6.15 2.18
C CYS A 233 1.86 6.91 3.51
N HIS A 234 2.69 6.45 4.46
CA HIS A 234 2.97 7.13 5.72
C HIS A 234 4.44 7.54 5.74
N PRO A 235 4.80 8.73 5.25
CA PRO A 235 6.18 9.19 5.15
C PRO A 235 6.74 9.60 6.52
N GLY A 236 8.03 9.90 6.57
CA GLY A 236 8.67 10.51 7.74
C GLY A 236 9.42 9.55 8.66
N TRP A 237 9.46 8.24 8.38
CA TRP A 237 10.11 7.24 9.22
C TRP A 237 11.64 7.21 9.14
N ASP A 238 12.27 8.12 8.40
CA ASP A 238 13.72 8.16 8.18
C ASP A 238 14.44 8.98 9.26
N HIS A 239 14.68 8.36 10.42
CA HIS A 239 15.33 9.01 11.55
C HIS A 239 16.77 8.51 11.77
N HIS A 240 17.71 9.12 11.05
CA HIS A 240 19.15 8.96 11.29
C HIS A 240 19.62 9.74 12.51
N VAL A 241 18.80 10.65 13.03
CA VAL A 241 19.13 11.56 14.12
C VAL A 241 17.99 11.56 15.13
N ARG A 242 18.34 11.43 16.43
CA ARG A 242 17.41 11.61 17.56
C ARG A 242 16.07 10.90 17.43
N ILE A 243 16.11 9.62 17.03
CA ILE A 243 14.92 8.81 16.75
C ILE A 243 13.89 8.77 17.89
N TRP A 244 14.36 8.78 19.16
CA TRP A 244 13.56 8.74 20.37
C TRP A 244 13.55 10.07 21.15
N ASP A 245 13.92 11.18 20.53
CA ASP A 245 13.87 12.50 21.16
C ASP A 245 12.48 13.12 21.05
N ARG A 246 11.73 13.16 22.17
CA ARG A 246 10.39 13.76 22.25
C ARG A 246 10.35 15.24 21.89
N GLY A 247 11.45 15.96 22.07
CA GLY A 247 11.60 17.38 21.71
C GLY A 247 11.83 17.62 20.22
N ALA A 248 12.18 16.60 19.45
CA ALA A 248 12.35 16.74 18.00
C ALA A 248 11.01 16.98 17.29
N ALA A 249 11.04 17.78 16.22
CA ALA A 249 9.85 18.08 15.41
C ALA A 249 9.21 16.81 14.83
N SER A 250 10.05 15.84 14.39
CA SER A 250 9.65 14.49 13.99
C SER A 250 10.47 13.47 14.76
N ASN A 251 9.85 12.40 15.21
CA ASN A 251 10.48 11.28 15.91
C ASN A 251 9.55 10.05 15.87
N HIS A 252 10.04 8.87 16.25
CA HIS A 252 9.25 7.65 16.18
C HIS A 252 8.05 7.65 17.14
N TYR A 253 8.10 8.33 18.27
CA TYR A 253 6.91 8.43 19.15
C TYR A 253 5.71 9.02 18.40
N LYS A 254 5.92 10.14 17.69
CA LYS A 254 4.85 10.81 16.94
C LYS A 254 4.32 9.95 15.80
N LEU A 255 5.21 9.32 15.03
CA LEU A 255 4.80 8.49 13.90
C LEU A 255 4.06 7.22 14.35
N ILE A 256 4.45 6.64 15.48
CA ILE A 256 3.76 5.49 16.06
C ILE A 256 2.39 5.91 16.61
N GLU A 257 2.32 7.06 17.29
CA GLU A 257 1.05 7.65 17.76
C GLU A 257 0.06 7.91 16.62
N GLU A 258 0.56 8.21 15.42
CA GLU A 258 -0.25 8.32 14.21
C GLU A 258 -0.66 6.95 13.64
N PHE A 259 0.28 6.00 13.57
CA PHE A 259 0.09 4.69 12.96
C PHE A 259 -0.81 3.76 13.78
N ASP A 260 -0.59 3.69 15.09
CA ASP A 260 -1.30 2.75 15.98
C ASP A 260 -2.83 2.87 15.88
N PRO A 261 -3.45 4.07 16.02
CA PRO A 261 -4.89 4.21 15.85
C PRO A 261 -5.36 4.04 14.40
N ALA A 262 -4.59 4.47 13.43
CA ALA A 262 -4.97 4.41 12.03
C ALA A 262 -5.10 2.95 11.56
N PHE A 263 -4.05 2.16 11.77
CA PHE A 263 -3.99 0.76 11.33
C PHE A 263 -4.95 -0.15 12.13
N SER A 264 -4.99 -0.01 13.44
CA SER A 264 -5.88 -0.83 14.28
C SER A 264 -7.35 -0.56 13.98
N SER A 265 -7.76 0.72 13.83
CA SER A 265 -9.14 1.07 13.48
C SER A 265 -9.55 0.55 12.11
N LEU A 266 -8.62 0.56 11.13
CA LEU A 266 -8.87 -0.02 9.81
C LEU A 266 -9.20 -1.51 9.92
N LEU A 267 -8.38 -2.31 10.61
CA LEU A 267 -8.61 -3.74 10.78
C LEU A 267 -9.89 -4.04 11.57
N GLU A 268 -10.18 -3.25 12.60
CA GLU A 268 -11.42 -3.39 13.35
C GLU A 268 -12.67 -3.13 12.49
N ASP A 269 -12.66 -2.06 11.71
CA ASP A 269 -13.80 -1.67 10.88
C ASP A 269 -14.01 -2.66 9.74
N LEU A 270 -12.95 -3.00 9.00
CA LEU A 270 -13.04 -4.01 7.94
C LEU A 270 -13.57 -5.34 8.47
N GLY A 271 -13.19 -5.73 9.70
CA GLY A 271 -13.67 -6.95 10.36
C GLY A 271 -15.10 -6.88 10.90
N LYS A 272 -15.75 -5.71 10.91
CA LYS A 272 -17.13 -5.51 11.35
C LYS A 272 -18.09 -5.20 10.21
N ILE A 273 -17.60 -4.62 9.12
CA ILE A 273 -18.44 -4.21 7.99
C ILE A 273 -18.77 -5.45 7.14
N PRO A 274 -20.09 -5.77 6.98
CA PRO A 274 -20.49 -6.90 6.15
C PRO A 274 -20.09 -6.71 4.69
N SER A 275 -19.65 -7.80 4.04
CA SER A 275 -19.45 -7.83 2.61
C SER A 275 -20.76 -7.59 1.86
N LYS A 276 -20.72 -6.78 0.81
CA LYS A 276 -21.81 -6.61 -0.14
C LYS A 276 -21.86 -7.74 -1.19
N VAL A 277 -20.76 -8.49 -1.32
CA VAL A 277 -20.58 -9.49 -2.37
C VAL A 277 -20.84 -10.90 -1.82
N THR A 278 -20.27 -11.24 -0.67
CA THR A 278 -20.34 -12.59 -0.11
C THR A 278 -21.13 -12.60 1.21
N PRO A 279 -22.34 -13.17 1.24
CA PRO A 279 -23.13 -13.26 2.47
C PRO A 279 -22.38 -13.97 3.61
N GLY A 280 -22.45 -13.40 4.80
CA GLY A 280 -21.80 -13.95 6.00
C GLY A 280 -20.29 -13.65 6.12
N LYS A 281 -19.70 -12.95 5.16
CA LYS A 281 -18.34 -12.44 5.21
C LYS A 281 -18.30 -10.97 5.57
N THR A 282 -17.13 -10.50 6.00
CA THR A 282 -16.83 -9.10 6.26
C THR A 282 -15.91 -8.54 5.16
N LEU A 283 -15.73 -7.23 5.12
CA LEU A 283 -14.76 -6.63 4.21
C LEU A 283 -13.32 -7.10 4.49
N LEU A 284 -12.99 -7.45 5.74
CA LEU A 284 -11.67 -8.01 6.06
C LEU A 284 -11.47 -9.41 5.46
N ASP A 285 -12.52 -10.23 5.40
CA ASP A 285 -12.45 -11.54 4.76
C ASP A 285 -12.15 -11.45 3.25
N GLU A 286 -12.43 -10.31 2.63
CA GLU A 286 -12.28 -10.08 1.18
C GLU A 286 -11.15 -9.06 0.85
N THR A 287 -10.44 -8.56 1.86
CA THR A 287 -9.39 -7.56 1.69
C THR A 287 -8.08 -8.03 2.29
N LEU A 288 -7.04 -8.19 1.49
CA LEU A 288 -5.69 -8.37 2.00
C LEU A 288 -5.13 -7.02 2.41
N VAL A 289 -4.86 -6.84 3.69
CA VAL A 289 -4.19 -5.66 4.25
C VAL A 289 -2.73 -5.99 4.47
N VAL A 290 -1.83 -5.22 3.86
CA VAL A 290 -0.38 -5.37 4.01
C VAL A 290 0.20 -4.06 4.55
N ALA A 291 0.98 -4.14 5.64
CA ALA A 291 1.75 -3.00 6.13
C ALA A 291 3.23 -3.38 6.22
N MET A 292 4.07 -2.65 5.50
CA MET A 292 5.52 -2.86 5.46
C MET A 292 6.26 -1.57 5.12
N SER A 293 7.58 -1.59 5.25
CA SER A 293 8.48 -0.56 4.71
C SER A 293 9.32 -1.15 3.56
N GLU A 294 10.10 -0.30 2.90
CA GLU A 294 11.01 -0.70 1.82
C GLU A 294 12.28 -1.43 2.32
N PHE A 295 12.67 -1.20 3.57
CA PHE A 295 13.74 -1.87 4.32
C PHE A 295 13.63 -1.57 5.81
N GLY A 296 14.46 -2.20 6.64
CA GLY A 296 14.52 -2.01 8.08
C GLY A 296 15.52 -0.94 8.53
N ARG A 297 15.81 -0.97 9.81
CA ARG A 297 16.81 -0.10 10.47
C ARG A 297 17.85 -0.95 11.18
N THR A 298 19.08 -0.40 11.31
CA THR A 298 20.18 -1.06 12.00
C THR A 298 19.79 -1.49 13.41
N VAL A 299 20.33 -2.63 13.82
CA VAL A 299 20.09 -3.25 15.14
C VAL A 299 21.17 -2.85 16.15
N GLY A 300 21.03 -3.22 17.42
CA GLY A 300 21.98 -2.89 18.48
C GLY A 300 21.90 -1.44 18.92
N ASP A 301 23.03 -0.83 19.25
CA ASP A 301 23.11 0.55 19.72
C ASP A 301 22.65 1.56 18.66
N LEU A 302 22.16 2.70 19.12
CA LEU A 302 21.89 3.85 18.25
C LEU A 302 23.23 4.37 17.68
N ASN A 303 23.18 4.93 16.46
CA ASN A 303 24.34 5.57 15.88
C ASN A 303 24.79 6.81 16.71
N HIS A 304 25.93 7.41 16.34
CA HIS A 304 26.51 8.55 17.06
C HIS A 304 25.58 9.78 17.13
N MET A 305 24.57 9.87 16.25
CA MET A 305 23.56 10.95 16.22
C MET A 305 22.28 10.55 16.97
N LYS A 306 22.28 9.44 17.70
CA LYS A 306 21.10 8.90 18.41
C LYS A 306 19.94 8.54 17.49
N GLY A 307 20.24 8.10 16.27
CA GLY A 307 19.30 7.58 15.29
C GLY A 307 19.65 6.16 14.86
N ARG A 308 19.02 5.71 13.75
CA ARG A 308 19.28 4.40 13.15
C ARG A 308 19.46 4.54 11.65
N ASP A 309 20.42 3.82 11.10
CA ASP A 309 20.70 3.81 9.68
C ASP A 309 19.89 2.73 8.95
N HIS A 310 19.94 2.73 7.62
CA HIS A 310 19.23 1.77 6.80
C HIS A 310 19.78 0.36 6.97
N TYR A 311 18.89 -0.63 6.98
CA TYR A 311 19.24 -2.03 7.12
C TYR A 311 18.30 -2.91 6.30
N ASN A 312 18.83 -3.58 5.31
CA ASN A 312 18.01 -4.34 4.36
C ASN A 312 17.91 -5.85 4.65
N ASN A 313 18.68 -6.37 5.62
CA ASN A 313 18.76 -7.82 5.82
C ASN A 313 17.55 -8.43 6.51
N CYS A 314 16.86 -7.67 7.36
CA CYS A 314 15.71 -8.20 8.09
C CYS A 314 14.80 -7.07 8.54
N PHE A 315 13.52 -7.16 8.19
CA PHE A 315 12.48 -6.24 8.66
C PHE A 315 11.10 -6.92 8.63
N PRO A 316 10.12 -6.42 9.40
CA PRO A 316 8.81 -7.04 9.46
C PRO A 316 7.87 -6.56 8.36
N ALA A 317 6.89 -7.42 8.04
CA ALA A 317 5.65 -7.07 7.39
C ALA A 317 4.46 -7.64 8.17
N MET A 318 3.34 -6.95 8.12
CA MET A 318 2.08 -7.38 8.71
C MET A 318 1.08 -7.68 7.60
N PHE A 319 0.41 -8.82 7.72
CA PHE A 319 -0.65 -9.25 6.80
C PHE A 319 -1.93 -9.49 7.59
N ALA A 320 -3.07 -9.06 7.08
CA ALA A 320 -4.36 -9.34 7.69
C ALA A 320 -5.44 -9.49 6.62
N GLY A 321 -6.49 -10.23 6.94
CA GLY A 321 -7.64 -10.41 6.06
C GLY A 321 -7.40 -11.37 4.89
N ALA A 322 -8.38 -11.49 3.98
CA ALA A 322 -8.34 -12.36 2.81
C ALA A 322 -7.88 -13.81 3.09
N GLY A 323 -8.27 -14.38 4.23
CA GLY A 323 -7.90 -15.73 4.65
C GLY A 323 -6.56 -15.83 5.41
N VAL A 324 -5.83 -14.74 5.62
CA VAL A 324 -4.62 -14.72 6.45
C VAL A 324 -4.94 -15.21 7.86
N LYS A 325 -4.13 -16.13 8.36
CA LYS A 325 -4.29 -16.71 9.70
C LYS A 325 -3.87 -15.71 10.77
N GLY A 326 -4.86 -15.20 11.49
CA GLY A 326 -4.65 -14.26 12.58
C GLY A 326 -3.88 -14.87 13.76
N GLY A 327 -3.11 -14.01 14.46
CA GLY A 327 -2.26 -14.39 15.58
C GLY A 327 -0.96 -15.13 15.21
N LEU A 328 -0.72 -15.37 13.92
CA LEU A 328 0.46 -16.09 13.42
C LEU A 328 1.70 -15.20 13.44
N VAL A 329 2.82 -15.77 13.85
CA VAL A 329 4.14 -15.12 13.85
C VAL A 329 5.12 -15.98 13.08
N LEU A 330 5.64 -15.47 11.99
CA LEU A 330 6.53 -16.17 11.07
C LEU A 330 7.93 -15.53 11.06
N GLY A 331 8.93 -16.38 10.92
CA GLY A 331 10.32 -15.97 10.86
C GLY A 331 10.91 -15.60 12.22
N ARG A 332 12.22 -15.69 12.32
CA ARG A 332 12.99 -15.36 13.53
C ARG A 332 14.37 -14.85 13.16
N THR A 333 14.83 -13.87 13.92
CA THR A 333 16.23 -13.44 13.90
C THR A 333 16.99 -14.08 15.05
N ASN A 334 18.33 -14.04 14.97
CA ASN A 334 19.22 -14.30 16.09
C ASN A 334 18.98 -13.30 17.25
N SER A 335 19.63 -13.48 18.38
CA SER A 335 19.40 -12.71 19.61
C SER A 335 19.60 -11.21 19.46
N ASP A 336 20.57 -10.77 18.62
CA ASP A 336 20.85 -9.35 18.38
C ASP A 336 20.07 -8.74 17.20
N GLY A 337 19.28 -9.54 16.46
CA GLY A 337 18.51 -9.09 15.32
C GLY A 337 19.30 -8.91 14.02
N SER A 338 20.61 -9.24 14.00
CA SER A 338 21.49 -8.99 12.86
C SER A 338 21.38 -10.02 11.74
N LYS A 339 20.82 -11.20 12.00
CA LYS A 339 20.69 -12.29 11.02
C LYS A 339 19.34 -12.98 11.12
N CYS A 340 18.81 -13.38 10.01
CA CYS A 340 17.66 -14.28 9.95
C CYS A 340 18.13 -15.71 10.27
N GLU A 341 17.47 -16.37 11.24
CA GLU A 341 17.67 -17.77 11.58
C GLU A 341 16.55 -18.67 11.07
N ASP A 342 15.35 -18.12 10.98
CA ASP A 342 14.17 -18.80 10.47
C ASP A 342 13.49 -17.86 9.46
N THR A 343 13.33 -18.33 8.24
CA THR A 343 12.76 -17.55 7.14
C THR A 343 11.24 -17.41 7.23
N GLY A 344 10.58 -18.20 8.06
CA GLY A 344 9.13 -18.16 8.25
C GLY A 344 8.31 -18.80 7.11
N TRP A 345 8.96 -19.41 6.13
CA TRP A 345 8.32 -20.14 5.03
C TRP A 345 9.14 -21.38 4.63
N ASN A 346 8.68 -22.12 3.60
CA ASN A 346 9.27 -23.37 3.18
C ASN A 346 10.52 -23.27 2.28
N LYS A 347 11.13 -22.09 2.20
CA LYS A 347 12.36 -21.83 1.41
C LYS A 347 13.52 -21.47 2.33
N LYS A 348 14.76 -21.73 1.86
CA LYS A 348 15.98 -21.37 2.60
C LYS A 348 16.27 -19.88 2.57
N GLU A 349 15.95 -19.23 1.46
CA GLU A 349 16.10 -17.78 1.26
C GLU A 349 15.00 -17.04 1.99
N GLN A 350 15.32 -15.87 2.54
CA GLN A 350 14.35 -14.99 3.15
C GLN A 350 13.35 -14.48 2.11
N PRO A 351 12.06 -14.35 2.47
CA PRO A 351 11.09 -13.68 1.60
C PRO A 351 11.49 -12.23 1.37
N ARG A 352 11.14 -11.71 0.21
CA ARG A 352 11.45 -10.36 -0.25
C ARG A 352 10.19 -9.62 -0.71
N ILE A 353 10.34 -8.40 -1.17
CA ILE A 353 9.24 -7.57 -1.68
C ILE A 353 8.56 -8.23 -2.87
N GLU A 354 9.31 -8.92 -3.76
CA GLU A 354 8.75 -9.72 -4.86
C GLU A 354 7.74 -10.76 -4.35
N ASN A 355 8.05 -11.44 -3.26
CA ASN A 355 7.18 -12.46 -2.68
C ASN A 355 5.90 -11.84 -2.06
N VAL A 356 6.02 -10.63 -1.49
CA VAL A 356 4.85 -9.88 -1.03
C VAL A 356 3.97 -9.49 -2.21
N VAL A 357 4.56 -9.04 -3.32
CA VAL A 357 3.84 -8.70 -4.55
C VAL A 357 3.17 -9.95 -5.17
N ALA A 358 3.88 -11.08 -5.23
CA ALA A 358 3.29 -12.36 -5.65
C ALA A 358 2.08 -12.74 -4.79
N THR A 359 2.19 -12.56 -3.46
CA THR A 359 1.11 -12.80 -2.51
C THR A 359 -0.10 -11.88 -2.76
N MET A 360 0.13 -10.58 -3.04
CA MET A 360 -0.94 -9.65 -3.38
C MET A 360 -1.65 -10.03 -4.69
N TYR A 361 -0.89 -10.41 -5.72
CA TYR A 361 -1.46 -10.87 -6.99
C TYR A 361 -2.28 -12.15 -6.80
N SER A 362 -1.74 -13.14 -6.09
CA SER A 362 -2.42 -14.40 -5.79
C SER A 362 -3.74 -14.17 -5.04
N ALA A 363 -3.74 -13.30 -4.01
CA ALA A 363 -4.96 -12.95 -3.27
C ALA A 363 -6.06 -12.32 -4.15
N LEU A 364 -5.68 -11.69 -5.26
CA LEU A 364 -6.60 -11.11 -6.25
C LEU A 364 -6.93 -12.08 -7.41
N GLY A 365 -6.40 -13.31 -7.39
CA GLY A 365 -6.56 -14.28 -8.45
C GLY A 365 -5.88 -13.84 -9.75
N ILE A 366 -4.76 -13.14 -9.64
CA ILE A 366 -3.89 -12.74 -10.75
C ILE A 366 -2.71 -13.72 -10.79
N ASP A 367 -2.44 -14.26 -11.97
CA ASP A 367 -1.25 -15.11 -12.20
C ASP A 367 0.02 -14.24 -12.13
N TRP A 368 0.73 -14.33 -11.01
CA TRP A 368 1.97 -13.59 -10.80
C TRP A 368 3.14 -14.09 -11.67
N GLY A 369 3.04 -15.30 -12.22
CA GLY A 369 4.00 -15.84 -13.19
C GLY A 369 3.78 -15.37 -14.63
N LYS A 370 2.73 -14.57 -14.88
CA LYS A 370 2.37 -14.12 -16.23
C LYS A 370 3.49 -13.32 -16.89
N GLU A 371 3.71 -13.61 -18.19
CA GLU A 371 4.65 -12.92 -19.04
C GLU A 371 3.93 -12.03 -20.07
N VAL A 372 4.47 -10.85 -20.30
CA VAL A 372 4.03 -9.92 -21.34
C VAL A 372 5.16 -9.73 -22.33
N HIS A 373 4.90 -10.05 -23.60
CA HIS A 373 5.87 -9.95 -24.68
C HIS A 373 5.61 -8.71 -25.55
N GLY A 374 6.62 -8.31 -26.32
CA GLY A 374 6.48 -7.23 -27.29
C GLY A 374 6.45 -5.83 -26.68
N LEU A 375 7.13 -5.64 -25.55
CA LEU A 375 7.32 -4.29 -24.98
C LEU A 375 8.07 -3.38 -25.97
N PRO A 376 7.95 -2.04 -25.83
CA PRO A 376 8.67 -1.08 -26.66
C PRO A 376 10.19 -1.32 -26.70
N SER A 377 10.78 -1.77 -25.59
CA SER A 377 12.20 -2.16 -25.51
C SER A 377 12.55 -3.50 -26.16
N GLY A 378 11.57 -4.25 -26.67
CA GLY A 378 11.72 -5.62 -27.16
C GLY A 378 11.91 -6.67 -26.07
N ARG A 379 11.78 -6.32 -24.79
CA ARG A 379 11.95 -7.22 -23.65
C ARG A 379 10.65 -7.97 -23.33
N THR A 380 10.78 -9.09 -22.61
CA THR A 380 9.67 -9.75 -21.96
C THR A 380 9.57 -9.21 -20.52
N TYR A 381 8.37 -8.89 -20.09
CA TYR A 381 8.05 -8.50 -18.72
C TYR A 381 7.32 -9.63 -18.04
N LYS A 382 7.86 -10.11 -16.92
CA LYS A 382 7.16 -11.01 -15.99
C LYS A 382 6.53 -10.18 -14.88
N TYR A 383 5.35 -10.53 -14.39
CA TYR A 383 4.70 -9.78 -13.30
C TYR A 383 5.52 -9.82 -12.01
N VAL A 384 6.10 -10.96 -11.69
CA VAL A 384 7.14 -11.07 -10.64
C VAL A 384 8.40 -11.65 -11.27
N ASP A 385 9.51 -10.92 -11.12
CA ASP A 385 10.77 -11.26 -11.78
C ASP A 385 11.53 -12.34 -11.02
N GLU A 386 11.77 -13.49 -11.65
CA GLU A 386 12.59 -14.57 -11.10
C GLU A 386 14.06 -14.21 -10.98
N LEU A 387 14.47 -13.18 -11.72
CA LEU A 387 15.89 -12.95 -11.93
C LEU A 387 16.52 -12.14 -10.81
N GLY A 388 15.88 -11.63 -9.80
CA GLY A 388 16.61 -10.89 -8.78
C GLY A 388 18.07 -10.65 -9.18
N ALA A 389 18.86 -9.89 -8.59
CA ALA A 389 20.23 -9.59 -9.06
C ALA A 389 21.12 -10.82 -9.37
N ASN A 390 20.71 -12.04 -8.97
CA ASN A 390 21.50 -13.28 -9.08
C ASN A 390 20.76 -14.49 -9.67
N GLY A 391 19.56 -14.36 -10.21
CA GLY A 391 18.90 -15.42 -10.99
C GLY A 391 18.38 -16.66 -10.24
N PHE A 392 18.42 -16.67 -8.89
CA PHE A 392 18.03 -17.84 -8.08
C PHE A 392 17.19 -17.49 -6.86
N ILE A 393 16.38 -16.44 -6.95
CA ILE A 393 15.54 -15.99 -5.84
C ILE A 393 14.15 -16.58 -6.04
N PRO A 394 13.59 -17.29 -5.02
CA PRO A 394 12.20 -17.74 -5.08
C PRO A 394 11.26 -16.55 -5.28
N THR A 395 10.36 -16.68 -6.23
CA THR A 395 9.34 -15.65 -6.54
C THR A 395 7.95 -16.07 -6.11
N ASP A 396 7.85 -17.22 -5.43
CA ASP A 396 6.58 -17.76 -4.92
C ASP A 396 5.87 -16.78 -3.97
N GLU A 397 4.58 -16.91 -3.88
CA GLU A 397 3.78 -16.28 -2.84
C GLU A 397 4.17 -16.80 -1.44
N ILE A 398 3.93 -16.00 -0.41
CA ILE A 398 4.19 -16.38 0.99
C ILE A 398 2.97 -17.14 1.53
N ALA A 399 2.75 -18.35 1.02
CA ALA A 399 1.58 -19.18 1.36
C ALA A 399 1.46 -19.49 2.87
N THR A 400 2.58 -19.46 3.60
CA THR A 400 2.60 -19.72 5.05
C THR A 400 1.82 -18.70 5.89
N ILE A 401 1.48 -17.52 5.36
CA ILE A 401 0.61 -16.56 6.07
C ILE A 401 -0.83 -17.07 6.22
N TYR A 402 -1.22 -18.07 5.45
CA TYR A 402 -2.54 -18.70 5.52
C TYR A 402 -2.59 -19.90 6.50
N GLY A 403 -1.46 -20.33 7.02
CA GLY A 403 -1.31 -21.40 8.02
C GLY A 403 -1.00 -22.77 7.49
#